data_db8ecdf08e6a85fc900430f14cd164a2
#
_entry.id   db8ecdf08e6a85fc900430f14cd164a2
#
_cell.length_a   1.000
_cell.length_b   1.000
_cell.length_c   1.000
_cell.angle_alpha   90.00
_cell.angle_beta   90.00
_cell.angle_gamma   90.00
#
_symmetry.space_group_name_H-M   'P 1'
#
loop_
_entity.id
_entity.type
_entity.pdbx_description
1 polymer ?
#
loop_
_entity_poly.entity_id
_entity_poly.type
_entity_poly.pdbx_seq_one_letter_code
_entity_poly.pdbx_strand_id
1 'polypeptide(L)'
;MELRQLEYFLAVAEHANFTRAAEALHVAQPWVSAQVRRLERELGNELFDRSSRVLRLTEFGKALLPLAGAALRTVGEIRSAADAMAGVLCGQLAIGTVPHPSPLLAEALAAYRRAHPAVTVTLTEARSDQLATAVVERRLDMAVMAWLAQPLSQLRERILAKENIVAVVHRDDPLAGRESVALAELRDRALISHPQGCEIRTTLDQACLATGFTPRVVFETSSADMMRHLVVRDLGVAVTPRLPREQLGRLRQIDLSDRAMSGRLSLVWRGKGATLEAVAFAACIDELCRKDANLVS
;
A
#
# COMPACT_ATOMS: atom_id res chain seq x y z
N MET A 1 -19.40 -26.02 -8.61
CA MET A 1 -18.90 -24.64 -8.48
C MET A 1 -18.19 -24.25 -9.78
N GLU A 2 -18.61 -23.18 -10.40
CA GLU A 2 -18.07 -22.67 -11.66
C GLU A 2 -17.33 -21.34 -11.43
N LEU A 3 -16.30 -21.06 -12.19
CA LEU A 3 -15.51 -19.81 -12.04
C LEU A 3 -16.37 -18.55 -12.18
N ARG A 4 -17.32 -18.56 -13.10
CA ARG A 4 -18.28 -17.46 -13.25
C ARG A 4 -19.12 -17.18 -12.00
N GLN A 5 -19.40 -18.18 -11.21
CA GLN A 5 -20.15 -17.98 -9.95
C GLN A 5 -19.29 -17.23 -8.93
N LEU A 6 -17.97 -17.50 -8.90
CA LEU A 6 -17.01 -16.74 -8.08
C LEU A 6 -16.87 -15.31 -8.58
N GLU A 7 -16.80 -15.07 -9.90
CA GLU A 7 -16.79 -13.73 -10.49
C GLU A 7 -18.02 -12.92 -10.08
N TYR A 8 -19.21 -13.50 -10.17
CA TYR A 8 -20.44 -12.85 -9.75
C TYR A 8 -20.49 -12.57 -8.25
N PHE A 9 -20.03 -13.51 -7.43
CA PHE A 9 -19.93 -13.32 -5.99
C PHE A 9 -19.01 -12.14 -5.65
N LEU A 10 -17.81 -12.07 -6.24
CA LEU A 10 -16.86 -10.97 -6.01
C LEU A 10 -17.42 -9.61 -6.45
N ALA A 11 -18.02 -9.54 -7.64
CA ALA A 11 -18.62 -8.31 -8.13
C ALA A 11 -19.76 -7.80 -7.24
N VAL A 12 -20.62 -8.71 -6.74
CA VAL A 12 -21.69 -8.34 -5.80
C VAL A 12 -21.12 -7.88 -4.46
N ALA A 13 -20.04 -8.49 -3.99
CA ALA A 13 -19.36 -8.07 -2.75
C ALA A 13 -18.72 -6.69 -2.87
N GLU A 14 -18.08 -6.41 -4.01
CA GLU A 14 -17.44 -5.13 -4.31
C GLU A 14 -18.45 -3.97 -4.38
N HIS A 15 -19.53 -4.17 -5.13
CA HIS A 15 -20.55 -3.14 -5.34
C HIS A 15 -21.59 -3.06 -4.22
N ALA A 16 -21.60 -4.03 -3.30
CA ALA A 16 -22.63 -4.21 -2.26
C ALA A 16 -24.07 -4.10 -2.84
N ASN A 17 -24.25 -4.47 -4.11
CA ASN A 17 -25.49 -4.31 -4.85
C ASN A 17 -25.53 -5.22 -6.08
N PHE A 18 -26.57 -6.06 -6.20
CA PHE A 18 -26.73 -6.99 -7.32
C PHE A 18 -26.95 -6.29 -8.68
N THR A 19 -27.66 -5.16 -8.70
CA THR A 19 -27.91 -4.41 -9.94
C THR A 19 -26.62 -3.78 -10.46
N ARG A 20 -25.88 -3.07 -9.61
CA ARG A 20 -24.60 -2.46 -9.98
C ARG A 20 -23.57 -3.51 -10.40
N ALA A 21 -23.51 -4.65 -9.71
CA ALA A 21 -22.64 -5.75 -10.10
C ALA A 21 -23.00 -6.31 -11.50
N ALA A 22 -24.31 -6.44 -11.79
CA ALA A 22 -24.77 -6.90 -13.09
C ALA A 22 -24.45 -5.91 -14.21
N GLU A 23 -24.62 -4.61 -13.96
CA GLU A 23 -24.22 -3.52 -14.87
C GLU A 23 -22.72 -3.57 -15.18
N ALA A 24 -21.87 -3.69 -14.13
CA ALA A 24 -20.42 -3.78 -14.28
C ALA A 24 -19.98 -5.02 -15.08
N LEU A 25 -20.72 -6.11 -14.97
CA LEU A 25 -20.46 -7.37 -15.69
C LEU A 25 -21.18 -7.48 -17.03
N HIS A 26 -21.94 -6.44 -17.43
CA HIS A 26 -22.73 -6.41 -18.66
C HIS A 26 -23.70 -7.59 -18.82
N VAL A 27 -24.36 -7.98 -17.71
CA VAL A 27 -25.35 -9.08 -17.69
C VAL A 27 -26.63 -8.65 -16.98
N ALA A 28 -27.69 -9.43 -17.13
CA ALA A 28 -28.98 -9.16 -16.47
C ALA A 28 -28.89 -9.49 -14.95
N GLN A 29 -29.39 -8.60 -14.09
CA GLN A 29 -29.38 -8.78 -12.63
C GLN A 29 -29.99 -10.11 -12.14
N PRO A 30 -31.13 -10.61 -12.71
CA PRO A 30 -31.68 -11.91 -12.31
C PRO A 30 -30.71 -13.06 -12.53
N TRP A 31 -29.88 -12.98 -13.56
CA TRP A 31 -28.83 -13.97 -13.84
C TRP A 31 -27.76 -14.00 -12.74
N VAL A 32 -27.21 -12.84 -12.38
CA VAL A 32 -26.24 -12.73 -11.29
C VAL A 32 -26.81 -13.28 -9.98
N SER A 33 -28.05 -12.89 -9.64
CA SER A 33 -28.72 -13.38 -8.43
C SER A 33 -28.93 -14.90 -8.44
N ALA A 34 -29.30 -15.47 -9.59
CA ALA A 34 -29.49 -16.91 -9.73
C ALA A 34 -28.17 -17.69 -9.57
N GLN A 35 -27.07 -17.18 -10.15
CA GLN A 35 -25.75 -17.82 -10.06
C GLN A 35 -25.18 -17.75 -8.64
N VAL A 36 -25.29 -16.61 -7.96
CA VAL A 36 -24.89 -16.50 -6.56
C VAL A 36 -25.70 -17.44 -5.66
N ARG A 37 -27.03 -17.51 -5.84
CA ARG A 37 -27.86 -18.48 -5.11
C ARG A 37 -27.49 -19.94 -5.41
N ARG A 38 -27.05 -20.26 -6.63
CA ARG A 38 -26.58 -21.59 -6.98
C ARG A 38 -25.28 -21.91 -6.23
N LEU A 39 -24.36 -20.94 -6.14
CA LEU A 39 -23.14 -21.06 -5.36
C LEU A 39 -23.44 -21.27 -3.87
N GLU A 40 -24.35 -20.47 -3.29
CA GLU A 40 -24.79 -20.58 -1.89
C GLU A 40 -25.36 -21.98 -1.59
N ARG A 41 -26.20 -22.51 -2.47
CA ARG A 41 -26.77 -23.86 -2.32
C ARG A 41 -25.72 -24.95 -2.42
N GLU A 42 -24.74 -24.81 -3.31
CA GLU A 42 -23.67 -25.78 -3.47
C GLU A 42 -22.72 -25.79 -2.26
N LEU A 43 -22.45 -24.61 -1.67
CA LEU A 43 -21.62 -24.47 -0.47
C LEU A 43 -22.38 -24.71 0.85
N GLY A 44 -23.71 -24.82 0.78
CA GLY A 44 -24.57 -25.06 1.93
C GLY A 44 -24.68 -23.87 2.91
N ASN A 45 -24.23 -22.69 2.52
CA ASN A 45 -24.25 -21.48 3.34
C ASN A 45 -24.57 -20.24 2.52
N GLU A 46 -25.28 -19.28 3.12
CA GLU A 46 -25.52 -17.98 2.52
C GLU A 46 -24.26 -17.13 2.54
N LEU A 47 -23.97 -16.44 1.43
CA LEU A 47 -22.83 -15.54 1.27
C LEU A 47 -23.20 -14.09 1.60
N PHE A 48 -24.48 -13.75 1.39
CA PHE A 48 -25.00 -12.41 1.62
C PHE A 48 -26.17 -12.43 2.59
N ASP A 49 -26.12 -11.52 3.56
CA ASP A 49 -27.26 -11.18 4.40
C ASP A 49 -28.20 -10.27 3.62
N ARG A 50 -29.42 -10.77 3.38
CA ARG A 50 -30.49 -10.07 2.65
C ARG A 50 -31.61 -9.58 3.56
N SER A 51 -31.45 -9.74 4.88
CA SER A 51 -32.47 -9.36 5.87
C SER A 51 -32.57 -7.86 6.07
N SER A 52 -31.51 -7.12 5.74
CA SER A 52 -31.43 -5.68 5.89
C SER A 52 -31.57 -4.93 4.56
N ARG A 53 -31.90 -3.62 4.64
CA ARG A 53 -31.96 -2.75 3.46
C ARG A 53 -30.61 -2.58 2.75
N VAL A 54 -29.51 -2.86 3.45
CA VAL A 54 -28.14 -2.79 2.90
C VAL A 54 -27.61 -4.21 2.78
N LEU A 55 -27.22 -4.60 1.58
CA LEU A 55 -26.61 -5.90 1.32
C LEU A 55 -25.24 -6.00 2.01
N ARG A 56 -25.04 -7.05 2.80
CA ARG A 56 -23.79 -7.28 3.52
C ARG A 56 -23.34 -8.73 3.33
N LEU A 57 -22.04 -8.97 3.41
CA LEU A 57 -21.49 -10.32 3.49
C LEU A 57 -21.83 -10.95 4.84
N THR A 58 -22.21 -12.23 4.81
CA THR A 58 -22.23 -13.06 6.02
C THR A 58 -20.80 -13.32 6.51
N GLU A 59 -20.62 -13.88 7.70
CA GLU A 59 -19.30 -14.32 8.16
C GLU A 59 -18.67 -15.35 7.22
N PHE A 60 -19.50 -16.27 6.68
CA PHE A 60 -19.04 -17.21 5.67
C PHE A 60 -18.66 -16.51 4.35
N GLY A 61 -19.44 -15.51 3.91
CA GLY A 61 -19.11 -14.71 2.75
C GLY A 61 -17.80 -13.95 2.91
N LYS A 62 -17.54 -13.37 4.09
CA LYS A 62 -16.26 -12.73 4.40
C LYS A 62 -15.08 -13.70 4.34
N ALA A 63 -15.25 -14.92 4.86
CA ALA A 63 -14.22 -15.93 4.80
C ALA A 63 -13.97 -16.45 3.38
N LEU A 64 -15.03 -16.57 2.56
CA LEU A 64 -14.92 -17.01 1.16
C LEU A 64 -14.31 -15.96 0.24
N LEU A 65 -14.50 -14.67 0.53
CA LEU A 65 -14.08 -13.57 -0.33
C LEU A 65 -12.60 -13.65 -0.78
N PRO A 66 -11.63 -13.80 0.13
CA PRO A 66 -10.22 -13.92 -0.26
C PRO A 66 -9.94 -15.21 -1.04
N LEU A 67 -10.63 -16.31 -0.72
CA LEU A 67 -10.44 -17.60 -1.39
C LEU A 67 -10.97 -17.59 -2.83
N ALA A 68 -12.12 -16.98 -3.06
CA ALA A 68 -12.71 -16.80 -4.38
C ALA A 68 -11.79 -15.94 -5.27
N GLY A 69 -11.28 -14.82 -4.73
CA GLY A 69 -10.32 -13.97 -5.41
C GLY A 69 -9.03 -14.71 -5.75
N ALA A 70 -8.50 -15.53 -4.83
CA ALA A 70 -7.30 -16.34 -5.07
C ALA A 70 -7.53 -17.38 -6.18
N ALA A 71 -8.68 -18.05 -6.20
CA ALA A 71 -9.01 -19.02 -7.24
C ALA A 71 -9.05 -18.41 -8.65
N LEU A 72 -9.73 -17.26 -8.80
CA LEU A 72 -9.80 -16.56 -10.10
C LEU A 72 -8.42 -16.05 -10.54
N ARG A 73 -7.60 -15.54 -9.64
CA ARG A 73 -6.22 -15.16 -9.97
C ARG A 73 -5.39 -16.34 -10.45
N THR A 74 -5.49 -17.51 -9.79
CA THR A 74 -4.77 -18.72 -10.24
C THR A 74 -5.17 -19.13 -11.67
N VAL A 75 -6.45 -18.98 -12.02
CA VAL A 75 -6.90 -19.20 -13.40
C VAL A 75 -6.30 -18.16 -14.36
N GLY A 76 -6.21 -16.90 -13.93
CA GLY A 76 -5.51 -15.85 -14.68
C GLY A 76 -4.03 -16.20 -14.89
N GLU A 77 -3.33 -16.67 -13.84
CA GLU A 77 -1.93 -17.11 -13.91
C GLU A 77 -1.71 -18.23 -14.97
N ILE A 78 -2.66 -19.17 -15.10
CA ILE A 78 -2.60 -20.22 -16.13
C ILE A 78 -2.65 -19.60 -17.54
N ARG A 79 -3.54 -18.61 -17.76
CA ARG A 79 -3.62 -17.91 -19.05
C ARG A 79 -2.35 -17.12 -19.34
N SER A 80 -1.89 -16.33 -18.37
CA SER A 80 -0.64 -15.58 -18.49
C SER A 80 0.56 -16.47 -18.78
N ALA A 81 0.63 -17.66 -18.16
CA ALA A 81 1.68 -18.63 -18.45
C ALA A 81 1.63 -19.15 -19.90
N ALA A 82 0.42 -19.41 -20.42
CA ALA A 82 0.24 -19.82 -21.81
C ALA A 82 0.65 -18.71 -22.79
N ASP A 83 0.26 -17.46 -22.53
CA ASP A 83 0.59 -16.31 -23.37
C ASP A 83 2.08 -15.96 -23.31
N ALA A 84 2.73 -16.13 -22.14
CA ALA A 84 4.17 -15.95 -21.99
C ALA A 84 4.97 -16.98 -22.81
N MET A 85 4.46 -18.21 -22.97
CA MET A 85 5.06 -19.21 -23.88
C MET A 85 4.99 -18.76 -25.35
N ALA A 86 4.01 -17.90 -25.70
CA ALA A 86 3.91 -17.25 -27.00
C ALA A 86 4.74 -15.95 -27.10
N GLY A 87 5.51 -15.61 -26.07
CA GLY A 87 6.39 -14.43 -26.03
C GLY A 87 5.70 -13.11 -25.67
N VAL A 88 4.44 -13.17 -25.23
CA VAL A 88 3.68 -11.97 -24.84
C VAL A 88 3.30 -12.07 -23.36
N LEU A 89 3.83 -11.17 -22.54
CA LEU A 89 3.37 -11.03 -21.16
C LEU A 89 2.08 -10.19 -21.15
N CYS A 90 0.99 -10.80 -20.71
CA CYS A 90 -0.33 -10.14 -20.57
C CYS A 90 -0.97 -10.54 -19.25
N GLY A 91 -2.06 -9.88 -18.85
CA GLY A 91 -2.76 -10.19 -17.61
C GLY A 91 -2.87 -8.98 -16.69
N GLN A 92 -2.84 -9.23 -15.38
CA GLN A 92 -3.00 -8.19 -14.36
C GLN A 92 -1.86 -8.24 -13.35
N LEU A 93 -1.41 -7.06 -12.94
CA LEU A 93 -0.45 -6.87 -11.87
C LEU A 93 -1.05 -5.96 -10.81
N ALA A 94 -1.34 -6.52 -9.63
CA ALA A 94 -1.89 -5.79 -8.50
C ALA A 94 -0.77 -5.39 -7.53
N ILE A 95 -0.52 -4.08 -7.42
CA ILE A 95 0.54 -3.52 -6.56
C ILE A 95 -0.11 -2.71 -5.44
N GLY A 96 0.29 -3.00 -4.20
CA GLY A 96 0.00 -2.15 -3.06
C GLY A 96 1.08 -1.09 -2.85
N THR A 97 0.72 0.05 -2.31
CA THR A 97 1.69 1.09 -1.93
C THR A 97 1.24 1.85 -0.69
N VAL A 98 2.20 2.30 0.11
CA VAL A 98 1.93 3.28 1.16
C VAL A 98 1.60 4.65 0.53
N PRO A 99 0.92 5.57 1.26
CA PRO A 99 0.47 6.86 0.73
C PRO A 99 1.58 7.80 0.22
N HIS A 100 2.85 7.49 0.45
CA HIS A 100 4.00 8.26 -0.05
C HIS A 100 4.96 7.31 -0.78
N PRO A 101 4.62 6.91 -2.01
CA PRO A 101 5.47 6.02 -2.76
C PRO A 101 6.77 6.70 -3.19
N SER A 102 7.83 5.91 -3.31
CA SER A 102 9.09 6.36 -3.88
C SER A 102 8.91 6.82 -5.33
N PRO A 103 9.57 7.90 -5.78
CA PRO A 103 9.65 8.26 -7.20
C PRO A 103 10.07 7.08 -8.10
N LEU A 104 10.93 6.19 -7.59
CA LEU A 104 11.35 4.97 -8.26
C LEU A 104 10.17 4.07 -8.66
N LEU A 105 9.10 4.01 -7.85
CA LEU A 105 7.90 3.24 -8.20
C LEU A 105 7.25 3.78 -9.48
N ALA A 106 7.11 5.10 -9.60
CA ALA A 106 6.52 5.71 -10.79
C ALA A 106 7.38 5.50 -12.05
N GLU A 107 8.70 5.60 -11.92
CA GLU A 107 9.65 5.30 -13.01
C GLU A 107 9.60 3.83 -13.42
N ALA A 108 9.54 2.92 -12.44
CA ALA A 108 9.42 1.48 -12.70
C ALA A 108 8.10 1.15 -13.40
N LEU A 109 7.00 1.74 -12.97
CA LEU A 109 5.70 1.59 -13.63
C LEU A 109 5.73 2.09 -15.08
N ALA A 110 6.36 3.24 -15.33
CA ALA A 110 6.49 3.79 -16.67
C ALA A 110 7.38 2.89 -17.58
N ALA A 111 8.48 2.37 -17.06
CA ALA A 111 9.35 1.44 -17.79
C ALA A 111 8.64 0.11 -18.06
N TYR A 112 7.99 -0.44 -17.05
CA TYR A 112 7.24 -1.69 -17.15
C TYR A 112 6.09 -1.60 -18.16
N ARG A 113 5.32 -0.50 -18.14
CA ARG A 113 4.23 -0.27 -19.08
C ARG A 113 4.70 -0.21 -20.53
N ARG A 114 5.88 0.38 -20.77
CA ARG A 114 6.49 0.40 -22.12
C ARG A 114 6.92 -1.00 -22.59
N ALA A 115 7.48 -1.81 -21.68
CA ALA A 115 7.94 -3.15 -21.99
C ALA A 115 6.79 -4.16 -22.15
N HIS A 116 5.73 -3.99 -21.36
CA HIS A 116 4.60 -4.93 -21.28
C HIS A 116 3.26 -4.22 -21.45
N PRO A 117 2.93 -3.71 -22.66
CA PRO A 117 1.72 -2.91 -22.90
C PRO A 117 0.41 -3.70 -22.74
N ALA A 118 0.44 -5.01 -22.79
CA ALA A 118 -0.72 -5.88 -22.60
C ALA A 118 -1.04 -6.19 -21.13
N VAL A 119 -0.17 -5.79 -20.18
CA VAL A 119 -0.44 -5.97 -18.74
C VAL A 119 -1.22 -4.79 -18.20
N THR A 120 -2.32 -5.06 -17.51
CA THR A 120 -3.05 -4.06 -16.75
C THR A 120 -2.48 -3.98 -15.33
N VAL A 121 -2.12 -2.77 -14.88
CA VAL A 121 -1.60 -2.55 -13.53
C VAL A 121 -2.67 -1.85 -12.69
N THR A 122 -2.94 -2.41 -11.50
CA THR A 122 -3.81 -1.80 -10.48
C THR A 122 -2.96 -1.36 -9.30
N LEU A 123 -3.19 -0.14 -8.81
CA LEU A 123 -2.53 0.40 -7.62
C LEU A 123 -3.54 0.55 -6.48
N THR A 124 -3.19 0.06 -5.30
CA THR A 124 -4.01 0.19 -4.09
C THR A 124 -3.19 0.82 -2.98
N GLU A 125 -3.66 1.92 -2.42
CA GLU A 125 -3.02 2.55 -1.28
C GLU A 125 -3.59 1.99 0.03
N ALA A 126 -2.69 1.57 0.93
CA ALA A 126 -3.04 1.12 2.27
C ALA A 126 -1.83 1.21 3.21
N ARG A 127 -2.03 0.86 4.48
CA ARG A 127 -0.96 0.76 5.48
C ARG A 127 -0.13 -0.51 5.25
N SER A 128 1.14 -0.47 5.65
CA SER A 128 2.09 -1.58 5.44
C SER A 128 1.60 -2.91 6.01
N ASP A 129 0.96 -2.93 7.19
CA ASP A 129 0.39 -4.15 7.79
C ASP A 129 -0.72 -4.76 6.94
N GLN A 130 -1.61 -3.92 6.41
CA GLN A 130 -2.69 -4.35 5.52
C GLN A 130 -2.13 -4.82 4.16
N LEU A 131 -1.13 -4.12 3.63
CA LEU A 131 -0.46 -4.49 2.39
C LEU A 131 0.26 -5.83 2.52
N ALA A 132 1.00 -6.04 3.61
CA ALA A 132 1.68 -7.30 3.90
C ALA A 132 0.70 -8.47 3.93
N THR A 133 -0.41 -8.31 4.67
CA THR A 133 -1.49 -9.30 4.74
C THR A 133 -2.07 -9.56 3.35
N ALA A 134 -2.34 -8.50 2.56
CA ALA A 134 -2.90 -8.63 1.21
C ALA A 134 -1.97 -9.38 0.24
N VAL A 135 -0.64 -9.21 0.37
CA VAL A 135 0.33 -9.96 -0.44
C VAL A 135 0.37 -11.42 -0.01
N VAL A 136 0.37 -11.73 1.29
CA VAL A 136 0.33 -13.11 1.80
C VAL A 136 -0.96 -13.81 1.37
N GLU A 137 -2.09 -13.15 1.48
CA GLU A 137 -3.41 -13.66 1.08
C GLU A 137 -3.66 -13.65 -0.43
N ARG A 138 -2.66 -13.31 -1.23
CA ARG A 138 -2.76 -13.23 -2.70
C ARG A 138 -3.79 -12.20 -3.22
N ARG A 139 -4.21 -11.22 -2.43
CA ARG A 139 -5.04 -10.10 -2.88
C ARG A 139 -4.24 -9.05 -3.67
N LEU A 140 -2.93 -8.99 -3.38
CA LEU A 140 -1.93 -8.22 -4.13
C LEU A 140 -0.81 -9.16 -4.58
N ASP A 141 -0.18 -8.86 -5.70
CA ASP A 141 0.98 -9.58 -6.19
C ASP A 141 2.25 -9.12 -5.49
N MET A 142 2.35 -7.82 -5.23
CA MET A 142 3.45 -7.18 -4.54
C MET A 142 3.01 -5.90 -3.85
N ALA A 143 3.86 -5.37 -2.98
CA ALA A 143 3.60 -4.09 -2.34
C ALA A 143 4.89 -3.31 -2.07
N VAL A 144 4.80 -1.98 -2.17
CA VAL A 144 5.81 -1.06 -1.67
C VAL A 144 5.40 -0.64 -0.27
N MET A 145 6.22 -0.99 0.71
CA MET A 145 5.94 -0.79 2.14
C MET A 145 7.07 -0.04 2.81
N ALA A 146 6.72 0.75 3.82
CA ALA A 146 7.67 1.47 4.66
C ALA A 146 7.91 0.71 5.97
N TRP A 147 9.12 0.79 6.51
CA TRP A 147 9.49 0.36 7.87
C TRP A 147 9.05 -1.04 8.29
N LEU A 148 9.46 -2.05 7.55
CA LEU A 148 9.29 -3.43 8.03
C LEU A 148 10.18 -3.64 9.26
N ALA A 149 9.58 -3.73 10.44
CA ALA A 149 10.28 -4.00 11.69
C ALA A 149 10.89 -5.41 11.69
N GLN A 150 10.28 -6.38 11.01
CA GLN A 150 10.80 -7.73 10.81
C GLN A 150 10.49 -8.23 9.39
N PRO A 151 11.43 -8.97 8.76
CA PRO A 151 11.15 -9.61 7.48
C PRO A 151 10.05 -10.65 7.68
N LEU A 152 9.01 -10.59 6.85
CA LEU A 152 7.99 -11.64 6.80
C LEU A 152 8.61 -12.85 6.10
N SER A 153 8.78 -13.96 6.82
CA SER A 153 9.49 -15.16 6.36
C SER A 153 8.97 -15.76 5.04
N GLN A 154 7.75 -15.40 4.64
CA GLN A 154 7.11 -15.86 3.40
C GLN A 154 7.28 -14.89 2.23
N LEU A 155 7.77 -13.69 2.46
CA LEU A 155 7.94 -12.66 1.44
C LEU A 155 9.42 -12.48 1.08
N ARG A 156 9.66 -12.19 -0.17
CA ARG A 156 10.92 -11.61 -0.64
C ARG A 156 10.87 -10.11 -0.46
N GLU A 157 11.98 -9.51 -0.18
CA GLU A 157 12.15 -8.08 0.00
C GLU A 157 13.26 -7.54 -0.91
N ARG A 158 12.98 -6.38 -1.52
CA ARG A 158 13.98 -5.54 -2.19
C ARG A 158 13.90 -4.14 -1.57
N ILE A 159 14.98 -3.71 -0.94
CA ILE A 159 15.08 -2.33 -0.42
C ILE A 159 15.17 -1.39 -1.63
N LEU A 160 14.25 -0.43 -1.69
CA LEU A 160 14.17 0.60 -2.72
C LEU A 160 14.89 1.88 -2.30
N ALA A 161 14.71 2.27 -1.04
CA ALA A 161 15.34 3.44 -0.46
C ALA A 161 15.53 3.27 1.05
N LYS A 162 16.57 3.91 1.59
CA LYS A 162 16.67 4.21 3.01
C LYS A 162 16.11 5.62 3.20
N GLU A 163 15.18 5.77 4.13
CA GLU A 163 14.55 7.05 4.41
C GLU A 163 14.78 7.43 5.86
N ASN A 164 15.14 8.68 6.08
CA ASN A 164 15.19 9.24 7.42
C ASN A 164 13.90 9.99 7.71
N ILE A 165 13.35 9.79 8.89
CA ILE A 165 12.33 10.66 9.43
C ILE A 165 13.01 11.94 9.89
N VAL A 166 12.46 13.08 9.49
CA VAL A 166 12.99 14.40 9.76
C VAL A 166 11.98 15.27 10.51
N ALA A 167 12.47 16.28 11.20
CA ALA A 167 11.65 17.38 11.67
C ALA A 167 11.52 18.41 10.55
N VAL A 168 10.28 18.85 10.25
CA VAL A 168 10.02 19.92 9.30
C VAL A 168 9.45 21.11 10.06
N VAL A 169 10.10 22.26 9.92
CA VAL A 169 9.77 23.49 10.63
C VAL A 169 9.60 24.66 9.64
N HIS A 170 8.95 25.72 10.07
CA HIS A 170 8.94 26.98 9.34
C HIS A 170 10.36 27.55 9.28
N ARG A 171 10.71 28.28 8.22
CA ARG A 171 12.07 28.86 8.05
C ARG A 171 12.48 29.85 9.14
N ASP A 172 11.52 30.45 9.83
CA ASP A 172 11.72 31.41 10.91
C ASP A 172 11.71 30.74 12.30
N ASP A 173 11.57 29.40 12.35
CA ASP A 173 11.65 28.63 13.59
C ASP A 173 13.08 28.65 14.14
N PRO A 174 13.29 28.73 15.48
CA PRO A 174 14.63 28.71 16.09
C PRO A 174 15.48 27.50 15.68
N LEU A 175 14.87 26.37 15.31
CA LEU A 175 15.58 25.18 14.86
C LEU A 175 15.99 25.22 13.39
N ALA A 176 15.46 26.15 12.58
CA ALA A 176 15.61 26.14 11.13
C ALA A 176 17.05 26.24 10.61
N GLY A 177 17.96 26.79 11.43
CA GLY A 177 19.39 26.91 11.11
C GLY A 177 20.24 25.69 11.51
N ARG A 178 19.64 24.66 12.08
CA ARG A 178 20.35 23.48 12.58
C ARG A 178 20.37 22.36 11.54
N GLU A 179 21.44 21.61 11.49
CA GLU A 179 21.55 20.40 10.64
C GLU A 179 20.83 19.21 11.26
N SER A 180 20.88 19.10 12.59
CA SER A 180 20.21 18.02 13.32
C SER A 180 19.64 18.48 14.66
N VAL A 181 18.64 17.76 15.15
CA VAL A 181 17.98 17.99 16.44
C VAL A 181 17.70 16.63 17.10
N ALA A 182 17.89 16.55 18.42
CA ALA A 182 17.48 15.36 19.17
C ALA A 182 15.98 15.39 19.47
N LEU A 183 15.33 14.21 19.50
CA LEU A 183 13.91 14.10 19.85
C LEU A 183 13.57 14.76 21.20
N ALA A 184 14.49 14.68 22.17
CA ALA A 184 14.31 15.31 23.48
C ALA A 184 14.05 16.83 23.39
N GLU A 185 14.60 17.50 22.38
CA GLU A 185 14.41 18.94 22.16
C GLU A 185 13.02 19.28 21.59
N LEU A 186 12.30 18.26 21.09
CA LEU A 186 10.92 18.40 20.63
C LEU A 186 9.88 18.10 21.71
N ARG A 187 10.29 17.77 22.95
CA ARG A 187 9.42 17.35 24.07
C ARG A 187 8.25 18.31 24.31
N ASP A 188 8.52 19.61 24.35
CA ASP A 188 7.50 20.62 24.67
C ASP A 188 6.89 21.27 23.41
N ARG A 189 7.27 20.78 22.22
CA ARG A 189 6.77 21.30 20.96
C ARG A 189 5.43 20.67 20.59
N ALA A 190 4.59 21.45 19.95
CA ALA A 190 3.41 20.93 19.26
C ALA A 190 3.87 20.14 18.01
N LEU A 191 3.54 18.87 17.94
CA LEU A 191 3.93 18.02 16.80
C LEU A 191 2.76 17.78 15.85
N ILE A 192 3.09 17.70 14.58
CA ILE A 192 2.22 17.28 13.48
C ILE A 192 2.77 15.94 13.01
N SER A 193 1.98 14.88 13.04
CA SER A 193 2.46 13.53 12.73
C SER A 193 1.44 12.74 11.92
N HIS A 194 1.85 11.56 11.51
CA HIS A 194 0.96 10.57 10.90
C HIS A 194 -0.05 10.03 11.94
N PRO A 195 -1.21 9.50 11.49
CA PRO A 195 -2.21 8.92 12.39
C PRO A 195 -1.69 7.74 13.19
N GLN A 196 -2.31 7.49 14.34
CA GLN A 196 -2.01 6.31 15.16
C GLN A 196 -2.16 5.03 14.33
N GLY A 197 -1.27 4.06 14.61
CA GLY A 197 -1.22 2.80 13.88
C GLY A 197 -0.50 2.87 12.52
N CYS A 198 -0.05 4.05 12.07
CA CYS A 198 0.95 4.17 11.02
C CYS A 198 2.34 3.87 11.59
N GLU A 199 3.19 3.19 10.84
CA GLU A 199 4.53 2.80 11.31
C GLU A 199 5.41 4.00 11.64
N ILE A 200 5.32 5.09 10.89
CA ILE A 200 6.05 6.34 11.18
C ILE A 200 5.65 6.88 12.56
N ARG A 201 4.34 6.87 12.88
CA ARG A 201 3.85 7.31 14.18
C ARG A 201 4.28 6.35 15.29
N THR A 202 4.19 5.06 15.07
CA THR A 202 4.64 4.04 16.03
C THR A 202 6.14 4.19 16.33
N THR A 203 6.95 4.44 15.30
CA THR A 203 8.39 4.68 15.45
C THR A 203 8.65 5.95 16.26
N LEU A 204 7.92 7.04 15.98
CA LEU A 204 8.03 8.29 16.74
C LEU A 204 7.66 8.07 18.22
N ASP A 205 6.52 7.43 18.48
CA ASP A 205 6.04 7.21 19.84
C ASP A 205 7.02 6.35 20.65
N GLN A 206 7.56 5.27 20.05
CA GLN A 206 8.56 4.41 20.68
C GLN A 206 9.88 5.15 20.94
N ALA A 207 10.36 5.93 19.99
CA ALA A 207 11.60 6.69 20.14
C ALA A 207 11.47 7.79 21.21
N CYS A 208 10.32 8.48 21.27
CA CYS A 208 10.03 9.45 22.32
C CYS A 208 9.94 8.79 23.71
N LEU A 209 9.27 7.63 23.78
CA LEU A 209 9.17 6.86 25.03
C LEU A 209 10.56 6.41 25.52
N ALA A 210 11.42 5.94 24.61
CA ALA A 210 12.80 5.56 24.94
C ALA A 210 13.64 6.74 25.44
N THR A 211 13.30 7.96 25.03
CA THR A 211 13.91 9.23 25.49
C THR A 211 13.20 9.82 26.73
N GLY A 212 12.21 9.14 27.28
CA GLY A 212 11.55 9.48 28.54
C GLY A 212 10.46 10.55 28.43
N PHE A 213 9.76 10.63 27.29
CA PHE A 213 8.59 11.51 27.12
C PHE A 213 7.56 10.96 26.13
N THR A 214 6.34 11.49 26.21
CA THR A 214 5.29 11.22 25.24
C THR A 214 5.15 12.42 24.30
N PRO A 215 5.14 12.22 22.96
CA PRO A 215 5.05 13.33 22.01
C PRO A 215 3.70 14.02 22.10
N ARG A 216 3.69 15.36 22.13
CA ARG A 216 2.49 16.18 22.10
C ARG A 216 2.02 16.36 20.66
N VAL A 217 1.36 15.36 20.09
CA VAL A 217 0.80 15.43 18.74
C VAL A 217 -0.52 16.19 18.77
N VAL A 218 -0.58 17.33 18.09
CA VAL A 218 -1.75 18.23 18.05
C VAL A 218 -2.52 18.13 16.73
N PHE A 219 -1.88 17.64 15.66
CA PHE A 219 -2.52 17.34 14.38
C PHE A 219 -2.05 15.99 13.87
N GLU A 220 -2.99 15.21 13.36
CA GLU A 220 -2.74 13.93 12.72
C GLU A 220 -3.24 13.94 11.28
N THR A 221 -2.38 13.63 10.32
CA THR A 221 -2.72 13.51 8.91
C THR A 221 -1.73 12.63 8.17
N SER A 222 -2.19 11.86 7.19
CA SER A 222 -1.32 11.12 6.26
C SER A 222 -0.92 11.95 5.03
N SER A 223 -1.52 13.12 4.83
CA SER A 223 -1.23 13.99 3.69
C SER A 223 0.00 14.87 3.94
N ALA A 224 1.06 14.65 3.17
CA ALA A 224 2.27 15.49 3.19
C ALA A 224 1.96 16.97 2.87
N ASP A 225 1.03 17.20 1.94
CA ASP A 225 0.59 18.57 1.60
C ASP A 225 -0.10 19.25 2.77
N MET A 226 -0.98 18.54 3.48
CA MET A 226 -1.62 19.08 4.68
C MET A 226 -0.58 19.37 5.77
N MET A 227 0.37 18.46 6.02
CA MET A 227 1.47 18.71 6.97
C MET A 227 2.23 19.99 6.61
N ARG A 228 2.61 20.16 5.33
CA ARG A 228 3.26 21.39 4.85
C ARG A 228 2.42 22.64 5.13
N HIS A 229 1.13 22.60 4.84
CA HIS A 229 0.23 23.73 5.06
C HIS A 229 0.11 24.12 6.53
N LEU A 230 0.15 23.14 7.43
CA LEU A 230 0.11 23.38 8.88
C LEU A 230 1.44 23.98 9.36
N VAL A 231 2.60 23.45 8.91
CA VAL A 231 3.91 23.99 9.29
C VAL A 231 4.13 25.39 8.74
N VAL A 232 3.72 25.67 7.49
CA VAL A 232 3.81 27.04 6.91
C VAL A 232 3.04 28.07 7.74
N ARG A 233 2.00 27.64 8.48
CA ARG A 233 1.20 28.50 9.38
C ARG A 233 1.71 28.50 10.82
N ASP A 234 2.89 27.93 11.06
CA ASP A 234 3.52 27.84 12.38
C ASP A 234 2.65 27.13 13.44
N LEU A 235 1.90 26.11 13.01
CA LEU A 235 1.01 25.34 13.89
C LEU A 235 1.72 24.17 14.58
N GLY A 236 3.00 23.95 14.30
CA GLY A 236 3.82 22.94 14.94
C GLY A 236 4.95 22.42 14.05
N VAL A 237 5.70 21.47 14.60
CA VAL A 237 6.80 20.78 13.93
C VAL A 237 6.26 19.49 13.33
N ALA A 238 6.39 19.29 12.02
CA ALA A 238 6.02 18.02 11.41
C ALA A 238 7.14 17.00 11.54
N VAL A 239 6.78 15.75 11.92
CA VAL A 239 7.68 14.61 11.96
C VAL A 239 7.23 13.64 10.87
N THR A 240 8.01 13.54 9.78
CA THR A 240 7.62 12.88 8.54
C THR A 240 8.86 12.38 7.78
N PRO A 241 8.73 11.46 6.82
CA PRO A 241 9.79 11.20 5.85
C PRO A 241 10.25 12.47 5.16
N ARG A 242 11.50 12.46 4.68
CA ARG A 242 12.09 13.61 4.00
C ARG A 242 11.25 14.01 2.79
N LEU A 243 10.90 15.30 2.72
CA LEU A 243 10.17 15.87 1.60
C LEU A 243 11.12 16.22 0.44
N PRO A 244 10.69 16.14 -0.81
CA PRO A 244 11.43 16.64 -1.96
C PRO A 244 11.78 18.14 -1.80
N ARG A 245 12.97 18.53 -2.26
CA ARG A 245 13.46 19.91 -2.10
C ARG A 245 12.53 20.97 -2.72
N GLU A 246 11.89 20.62 -3.81
CA GLU A 246 10.94 21.48 -4.54
C GLU A 246 9.72 21.83 -3.69
N GLN A 247 9.38 20.99 -2.74
CA GLN A 247 8.21 21.17 -1.88
C GLN A 247 8.50 22.00 -0.63
N LEU A 248 9.74 22.33 -0.35
CA LEU A 248 10.11 22.99 0.90
C LEU A 248 9.68 24.46 0.98
N GLY A 249 9.91 25.26 -0.07
CA GLY A 249 9.51 26.67 -0.05
C GLY A 249 9.98 27.43 1.19
N ARG A 250 9.03 27.73 2.09
CA ARG A 250 9.28 28.39 3.38
C ARG A 250 9.63 27.41 4.52
N LEU A 251 9.83 26.14 4.23
CA LEU A 251 10.11 25.11 5.20
C LEU A 251 11.61 24.78 5.27
N ARG A 252 12.01 24.23 6.39
CA ARG A 252 13.34 23.61 6.59
C ARG A 252 13.17 22.22 7.12
N GLN A 253 13.99 21.31 6.62
CA GLN A 253 14.10 19.94 7.10
C GLN A 253 15.35 19.81 7.93
N ILE A 254 15.21 19.21 9.10
CA ILE A 254 16.26 19.04 10.09
C ILE A 254 16.33 17.55 10.42
N ASP A 255 17.51 16.98 10.37
CA ASP A 255 17.68 15.56 10.68
C ASP A 255 17.41 15.29 12.18
N LEU A 256 16.75 14.17 12.45
CA LEU A 256 16.64 13.67 13.81
C LEU A 256 17.89 12.83 14.11
N SER A 257 18.65 13.21 15.14
CA SER A 257 19.92 12.54 15.49
C SER A 257 19.71 11.15 16.11
N ASP A 258 18.50 10.83 16.47
CA ASP A 258 18.12 9.55 17.07
C ASP A 258 18.09 8.43 16.02
N ARG A 259 18.95 7.41 16.18
CA ARG A 259 19.07 6.29 15.21
C ARG A 259 17.77 5.55 14.95
N ALA A 260 16.82 5.57 15.89
CA ALA A 260 15.51 4.97 15.73
C ALA A 260 14.64 5.66 14.66
N MET A 261 15.03 6.88 14.23
CA MET A 261 14.29 7.69 13.26
C MET A 261 14.73 7.45 11.81
N SER A 262 15.30 6.29 11.53
CA SER A 262 15.61 5.84 10.17
C SER A 262 14.74 4.65 9.79
N GLY A 263 14.32 4.62 8.55
CA GLY A 263 13.50 3.56 7.99
C GLY A 263 13.97 3.13 6.60
N ARG A 264 13.23 2.21 6.01
CA ARG A 264 13.44 1.78 4.63
C ARG A 264 12.11 1.66 3.91
N LEU A 265 12.13 1.95 2.63
CA LEU A 265 11.04 1.64 1.72
C LEU A 265 11.44 0.40 0.93
N SER A 266 10.58 -0.59 0.92
CA SER A 266 10.89 -1.89 0.32
C SER A 266 9.76 -2.37 -0.57
N LEU A 267 10.11 -2.93 -1.73
CA LEU A 267 9.21 -3.76 -2.52
C LEU A 267 9.20 -5.15 -1.91
N VAL A 268 8.01 -5.69 -1.66
CA VAL A 268 7.82 -7.04 -1.16
C VAL A 268 6.89 -7.84 -2.06
N TRP A 269 7.15 -9.13 -2.20
CA TRP A 269 6.33 -10.07 -2.97
C TRP A 269 6.52 -11.50 -2.45
N ARG A 270 5.66 -12.42 -2.85
CA ARG A 270 5.79 -13.83 -2.44
C ARG A 270 7.04 -14.45 -3.05
N GLY A 271 7.79 -15.19 -2.24
CA GLY A 271 8.97 -15.92 -2.69
C GLY A 271 8.62 -17.14 -3.56
N LYS A 272 7.52 -17.83 -3.21
CA LYS A 272 6.95 -18.94 -3.97
C LYS A 272 5.58 -18.55 -4.52
N GLY A 273 5.29 -18.90 -5.78
CA GLY A 273 4.04 -18.59 -6.45
C GLY A 273 3.85 -17.09 -6.71
N ALA A 274 4.93 -16.37 -7.01
CA ALA A 274 4.87 -15.06 -7.63
C ALA A 274 4.38 -15.21 -9.07
N THR A 275 3.52 -14.27 -9.53
CA THR A 275 3.06 -14.23 -10.92
C THR A 275 4.20 -13.84 -11.86
N LEU A 276 4.10 -14.18 -13.14
CA LEU A 276 5.10 -13.80 -14.14
C LEU A 276 5.21 -12.28 -14.25
N GLU A 277 4.07 -11.59 -14.15
CA GLU A 277 3.96 -10.13 -14.15
C GLU A 277 4.74 -9.51 -12.98
N ALA A 278 4.60 -10.09 -11.78
CA ALA A 278 5.31 -9.63 -10.58
C ALA A 278 6.83 -9.88 -10.70
N VAL A 279 7.25 -11.02 -11.24
CA VAL A 279 8.66 -11.31 -11.48
C VAL A 279 9.27 -10.35 -12.50
N ALA A 280 8.56 -10.07 -13.58
CA ALA A 280 9.00 -9.12 -14.60
C ALA A 280 9.09 -7.69 -14.05
N PHE A 281 8.12 -7.28 -13.21
CA PHE A 281 8.17 -5.97 -12.56
C PHE A 281 9.33 -5.85 -11.56
N ALA A 282 9.58 -6.87 -10.76
CA ALA A 282 10.73 -6.90 -9.84
C ALA A 282 12.06 -6.79 -10.60
N ALA A 283 12.19 -7.48 -11.75
CA ALA A 283 13.36 -7.38 -12.62
C ALA A 283 13.53 -5.95 -13.19
N CYS A 284 12.44 -5.29 -13.56
CA CYS A 284 12.45 -3.90 -14.02
C CYS A 284 12.96 -2.93 -12.92
N ILE A 285 12.51 -3.11 -11.68
CA ILE A 285 13.03 -2.35 -10.53
C ILE A 285 14.51 -2.62 -10.29
N ASP A 286 14.94 -3.88 -10.37
CA ASP A 286 16.35 -4.25 -10.21
C ASP A 286 17.25 -3.61 -11.27
N GLU A 287 16.75 -3.46 -12.49
CA GLU A 287 17.47 -2.78 -13.57
C GLU A 287 17.60 -1.26 -13.31
N LEU A 288 16.53 -0.62 -12.85
CA LEU A 288 16.54 0.81 -12.48
C LEU A 288 17.49 1.07 -11.30
N CYS A 289 17.42 0.26 -10.24
CA CYS A 289 18.34 0.39 -9.09
C CYS A 289 19.81 0.20 -9.47
N ARG A 290 20.11 -0.59 -10.52
CA ARG A 290 21.49 -0.75 -11.01
C ARG A 290 21.97 0.44 -11.82
N LYS A 291 21.08 1.11 -12.55
CA LYS A 291 21.41 2.31 -13.34
C LYS A 291 21.61 3.54 -12.48
N ASP A 292 20.86 3.64 -11.39
CA ASP A 292 20.88 4.78 -10.47
C ASP A 292 21.36 4.37 -9.08
N ALA A 293 22.68 4.06 -8.96
CA ALA A 293 23.30 3.78 -7.66
C ALA A 293 23.14 4.94 -6.63
N ASN A 294 22.74 6.13 -7.07
CA ASN A 294 22.48 7.31 -6.24
C ASN A 294 21.07 7.33 -5.60
N LEU A 295 20.14 6.45 -6.00
CA LEU A 295 18.78 6.41 -5.43
C LEU A 295 18.66 5.52 -4.19
N VAL A 296 19.69 4.73 -3.88
CA VAL A 296 19.67 3.74 -2.78
C VAL A 296 20.60 4.14 -1.61
N SER A 297 21.35 5.23 -1.76
CA SER A 297 22.29 5.72 -0.74
C SER A 297 21.66 6.72 0.24
#